data_d8d3545b1ab753932333da85e04eb523
#
_entry.id   d8d3545b1ab753932333da85e04eb523
#
_cell.length_a   1.000
_cell.length_b   1.000
_cell.length_c   1.000
_cell.angle_alpha   90.00
_cell.angle_beta   90.00
_cell.angle_gamma   90.00
#
_symmetry.space_group_name_H-M   'P 1'
#
loop_
_entity.id
_entity.type
_entity.pdbx_description
1 polymer ?
#
loop_
_entity_poly.entity_id
_entity_poly.type
_entity_poly.pdbx_seq_one_letter_code
_entity_poly.pdbx_strand_id
1 'polypeptide(L)'
;NTDAPIVIIGSGYGGAVSALRLCEAGKKVVMLEMGLNWEKAGIPFSNLLKPGKSSAWLKKKSIAPFMNIFSLTPFTGILDRLDFEHINIWVGRGVGGGSLVNGGMAVTPKESYFREVFPDLDAEKFYNHYFPLVREELKVNVIDEQFLKDCPYYKFTRVGEEEAHKADFKTMRVPNVYDFKYMEKEFKNEVPRSALNTEVIYGNNHGKNSLDKTYLRKALETGNLEILDLHRVQTIQINDDKSYILNVQQIDTSGIPVADKVFNCKKLILSAGTMGTLQLLL
;
A
#
# COMPACT_ATOMS: atom_id res chain seq x y z
N ASN A 1 21.98 8.92 -16.67
CA ASN A 1 21.64 9.98 -15.73
C ASN A 1 20.29 10.57 -16.08
N THR A 2 19.43 10.77 -15.10
CA THR A 2 18.11 11.38 -15.26
C THR A 2 18.01 12.54 -14.30
N ASP A 3 17.69 13.73 -14.80
CA ASP A 3 17.46 14.91 -13.99
C ASP A 3 15.96 15.08 -13.72
N ALA A 4 15.58 15.18 -12.46
CA ALA A 4 14.21 15.39 -12.05
C ALA A 4 14.12 16.51 -11.00
N PRO A 5 13.16 17.45 -11.10
CA PRO A 5 13.08 18.54 -10.13
C PRO A 5 12.74 18.04 -8.73
N ILE A 6 11.86 17.05 -8.62
CA ILE A 6 11.41 16.44 -7.37
C ILE A 6 11.39 14.92 -7.56
N VAL A 7 12.04 14.19 -6.65
CA VAL A 7 11.97 12.73 -6.58
C VAL A 7 11.29 12.31 -5.27
N ILE A 8 10.39 11.32 -5.37
CA ILE A 8 9.78 10.65 -4.23
C ILE A 8 10.24 9.19 -4.23
N ILE A 9 10.81 8.72 -3.12
CA ILE A 9 11.18 7.31 -2.95
C ILE A 9 10.08 6.59 -2.19
N GLY A 10 9.40 5.66 -2.86
CA GLY A 10 8.30 4.87 -2.32
C GLY A 10 6.92 5.45 -2.64
N SER A 11 6.02 4.57 -3.04
CA SER A 11 4.64 4.89 -3.48
C SER A 11 3.58 4.58 -2.43
N GLY A 12 3.97 4.33 -1.19
CA GLY A 12 3.07 4.12 -0.05
C GLY A 12 2.34 5.39 0.36
N TYR A 13 1.68 5.39 1.53
CA TYR A 13 0.81 6.48 1.98
C TYR A 13 1.47 7.86 1.92
N GLY A 14 2.66 8.01 2.50
CA GLY A 14 3.36 9.30 2.50
C GLY A 14 3.71 9.78 1.09
N GLY A 15 4.26 8.87 0.25
CA GLY A 15 4.62 9.19 -1.13
C GLY A 15 3.41 9.53 -1.99
N ALA A 16 2.33 8.77 -1.88
CA ALA A 16 1.12 8.98 -2.67
C ALA A 16 0.43 10.33 -2.37
N VAL A 17 0.30 10.67 -1.08
CA VAL A 17 -0.26 11.96 -0.66
C VAL A 17 0.63 13.11 -1.11
N SER A 18 1.94 13.02 -0.91
CA SER A 18 2.90 14.04 -1.34
C SER A 18 2.88 14.23 -2.86
N ALA A 19 2.84 13.12 -3.62
CA ALA A 19 2.75 13.18 -5.08
C ALA A 19 1.50 13.92 -5.54
N LEU A 20 0.32 13.56 -5.01
CA LEU A 20 -0.94 14.21 -5.40
C LEU A 20 -0.87 15.72 -5.15
N ARG A 21 -0.51 16.14 -3.93
CA ARG A 21 -0.47 17.57 -3.58
C ARG A 21 0.54 18.37 -4.41
N LEU A 22 1.71 17.80 -4.69
CA LEU A 22 2.70 18.43 -5.56
C LEU A 22 2.23 18.53 -7.01
N CYS A 23 1.62 17.47 -7.52
CA CYS A 23 1.11 17.43 -8.90
C CYS A 23 -0.07 18.38 -9.12
N GLU A 24 -0.99 18.49 -8.15
CA GLU A 24 -2.05 19.49 -8.14
C GLU A 24 -1.50 20.93 -8.12
N ALA A 25 -0.36 21.15 -7.47
CA ALA A 25 0.36 22.42 -7.48
C ALA A 25 1.21 22.63 -8.77
N GLY A 26 1.02 21.82 -9.80
CA GLY A 26 1.71 21.91 -11.09
C GLY A 26 3.19 21.51 -11.08
N LYS A 27 3.64 20.78 -10.04
CA LYS A 27 5.03 20.32 -9.94
C LYS A 27 5.22 18.99 -10.64
N LYS A 28 6.27 18.87 -11.45
CA LYS A 28 6.70 17.60 -12.04
C LYS A 28 7.39 16.74 -10.99
N VAL A 29 6.96 15.50 -10.86
CA VAL A 29 7.41 14.54 -9.85
C VAL A 29 7.78 13.22 -10.52
N VAL A 30 8.94 12.68 -10.18
CA VAL A 30 9.33 11.29 -10.48
C VAL A 30 9.24 10.49 -9.19
N MET A 31 8.51 9.38 -9.22
CA MET A 31 8.36 8.47 -8.10
C MET A 31 9.07 7.15 -8.39
N LEU A 32 9.98 6.76 -7.51
CA LEU A 32 10.73 5.50 -7.58
C LEU A 32 10.11 4.48 -6.64
N GLU A 33 9.63 3.36 -7.18
CA GLU A 33 9.05 2.25 -6.42
C GLU A 33 9.82 0.96 -6.72
N MET A 34 10.26 0.24 -5.68
CA MET A 34 11.02 -0.98 -5.89
C MET A 34 10.15 -2.18 -6.29
N GLY A 35 8.89 -2.16 -5.95
CA GLY A 35 7.95 -3.22 -6.29
C GLY A 35 7.27 -3.01 -7.63
N LEU A 36 6.47 -4.00 -8.03
CA LEU A 36 5.80 -4.06 -9.32
C LEU A 36 4.57 -3.16 -9.37
N ASN A 37 4.28 -2.59 -10.53
CA ASN A 37 2.98 -2.01 -10.83
C ASN A 37 1.99 -3.13 -11.20
N TRP A 38 1.16 -3.52 -10.27
CA TRP A 38 0.25 -4.66 -10.41
C TRP A 38 -0.88 -4.43 -11.41
N GLU A 39 -1.31 -3.19 -11.61
CA GLU A 39 -2.29 -2.85 -12.63
C GLU A 39 -1.74 -3.13 -14.03
N LYS A 40 -0.50 -2.74 -14.29
CA LYS A 40 0.19 -3.04 -15.56
C LYS A 40 0.46 -4.53 -15.72
N ALA A 41 0.76 -5.23 -14.64
CA ALA A 41 1.08 -6.65 -14.68
C ALA A 41 -0.15 -7.54 -14.94
N GLY A 42 -1.38 -7.06 -14.67
CA GLY A 42 -2.62 -7.79 -14.90
C GLY A 42 -2.70 -9.15 -14.18
N ILE A 43 -2.01 -9.27 -13.03
CA ILE A 43 -1.87 -10.53 -12.29
C ILE A 43 -2.99 -10.63 -11.26
N PRO A 44 -3.88 -11.63 -11.36
CA PRO A 44 -4.86 -11.86 -10.32
C PRO A 44 -4.17 -12.38 -9.05
N PHE A 45 -4.63 -11.91 -7.92
CA PHE A 45 -4.02 -12.05 -6.62
C PHE A 45 -4.07 -13.44 -5.99
N SER A 46 -4.96 -14.30 -6.45
CA SER A 46 -5.20 -15.64 -5.93
C SER A 46 -4.03 -16.64 -6.10
N ASN A 47 -2.93 -16.21 -6.69
CA ASN A 47 -1.80 -17.07 -7.01
C ASN A 47 -0.61 -16.85 -6.07
N LEU A 48 -0.79 -17.05 -4.76
CA LEU A 48 0.25 -16.77 -3.76
C LEU A 48 1.60 -17.43 -4.05
N LEU A 49 1.60 -18.62 -4.62
CA LEU A 49 2.82 -19.42 -4.85
C LEU A 49 3.02 -19.81 -6.32
N LYS A 50 2.23 -19.31 -7.25
CA LYS A 50 2.38 -19.68 -8.65
C LYS A 50 3.67 -19.06 -9.23
N PRO A 51 4.57 -19.88 -9.81
CA PRO A 51 5.80 -19.38 -10.42
C PRO A 51 5.54 -18.26 -11.43
N GLY A 52 6.31 -17.16 -11.33
CA GLY A 52 6.22 -16.00 -12.22
C GLY A 52 4.98 -15.12 -12.06
N LYS A 53 4.09 -15.43 -11.09
CA LYS A 53 2.85 -14.67 -10.81
C LYS A 53 2.48 -14.68 -9.33
N SER A 54 3.46 -14.86 -8.45
CA SER A 54 3.22 -14.95 -7.02
C SER A 54 2.93 -13.57 -6.41
N SER A 55 1.93 -13.50 -5.56
CA SER A 55 1.69 -12.32 -4.72
C SER A 55 2.73 -12.18 -3.59
N ALA A 56 3.37 -13.27 -3.19
CA ALA A 56 4.48 -13.22 -2.26
C ALA A 56 5.78 -12.85 -3.00
N TRP A 57 6.60 -12.00 -2.37
CA TRP A 57 7.95 -11.72 -2.85
C TRP A 57 8.84 -12.95 -2.60
N LEU A 58 9.07 -13.71 -3.66
CA LEU A 58 9.84 -14.94 -3.59
C LEU A 58 11.32 -14.65 -3.76
N LYS A 59 12.11 -14.98 -2.73
CA LYS A 59 13.56 -14.89 -2.69
C LYS A 59 14.17 -16.30 -2.63
N LYS A 60 15.49 -16.38 -2.79
CA LYS A 60 16.23 -17.66 -2.58
C LYS A 60 16.01 -18.25 -1.18
N LYS A 61 15.80 -17.40 -0.14
CA LYS A 61 15.35 -17.79 1.19
C LYS A 61 13.83 -17.72 1.20
N SER A 62 13.18 -18.83 1.50
CA SER A 62 11.74 -18.99 1.49
C SER A 62 11.02 -18.14 2.54
N ILE A 63 9.76 -17.81 2.26
CA ILE A 63 8.85 -17.10 3.17
C ILE A 63 8.57 -17.88 4.45
N ALA A 64 8.59 -19.23 4.39
CA ALA A 64 8.37 -20.10 5.55
C ALA A 64 9.56 -21.04 5.74
N PRO A 65 10.04 -21.27 6.99
CA PRO A 65 11.23 -22.08 7.26
C PRO A 65 11.14 -23.51 6.68
N PHE A 66 9.96 -24.09 6.63
CA PHE A 66 9.73 -25.42 6.07
C PHE A 66 9.64 -25.45 4.54
N MET A 67 9.55 -24.29 3.88
CA MET A 67 9.52 -24.19 2.41
C MET A 67 10.91 -24.05 1.79
N ASN A 68 11.97 -24.04 2.57
CA ASN A 68 13.37 -24.07 2.07
C ASN A 68 13.71 -25.37 1.30
N ILE A 69 12.84 -26.35 1.37
CA ILE A 69 12.98 -27.65 0.68
C ILE A 69 12.63 -27.53 -0.82
N PHE A 70 11.88 -26.50 -1.20
CA PHE A 70 11.43 -26.32 -2.57
C PHE A 70 12.22 -25.22 -3.28
N SER A 71 12.68 -25.50 -4.51
CA SER A 71 13.22 -24.50 -5.41
C SER A 71 12.09 -23.58 -5.85
N LEU A 72 12.01 -22.36 -5.28
CA LEU A 72 11.05 -21.36 -5.68
C LEU A 72 11.65 -20.47 -6.78
N THR A 73 10.89 -20.23 -7.84
CA THR A 73 11.25 -19.24 -8.85
C THR A 73 11.14 -17.84 -8.21
N PRO A 74 12.21 -17.03 -8.19
CA PRO A 74 12.16 -15.69 -7.65
C PRO A 74 11.10 -14.84 -8.36
N PHE A 75 10.38 -14.02 -7.58
CA PHE A 75 9.38 -13.10 -8.13
C PHE A 75 9.15 -11.92 -7.20
N THR A 76 8.95 -10.73 -7.78
CA THR A 76 8.67 -9.47 -7.07
C THR A 76 7.21 -9.34 -6.68
N GLY A 77 6.75 -10.21 -5.78
CA GLY A 77 5.40 -10.14 -5.22
C GLY A 77 5.20 -8.94 -4.30
N ILE A 78 3.96 -8.67 -3.92
CA ILE A 78 3.61 -7.51 -3.09
C ILE A 78 3.82 -7.72 -1.60
N LEU A 79 3.84 -8.96 -1.13
CA LEU A 79 4.06 -9.27 0.28
C LEU A 79 5.49 -9.79 0.45
N ASP A 80 6.37 -8.94 0.95
CA ASP A 80 7.75 -9.28 1.25
C ASP A 80 7.96 -9.50 2.75
N ARG A 81 8.96 -10.30 3.09
CA ARG A 81 9.39 -10.55 4.47
C ARG A 81 10.84 -10.13 4.66
N LEU A 82 11.06 -9.33 5.68
CA LEU A 82 12.38 -8.96 6.17
C LEU A 82 12.67 -9.80 7.40
N ASP A 83 13.75 -10.56 7.36
CA ASP A 83 14.17 -11.46 8.43
C ASP A 83 15.28 -10.81 9.25
N PHE A 84 15.05 -10.68 10.55
CA PHE A 84 16.01 -10.26 11.56
C PHE A 84 16.19 -11.37 12.59
N GLU A 85 17.20 -11.28 13.44
CA GLU A 85 17.55 -12.31 14.40
C GLU A 85 16.39 -12.73 15.29
N HIS A 86 15.60 -11.77 15.78
CA HIS A 86 14.51 -12.02 16.73
C HIS A 86 13.11 -11.68 16.21
N ILE A 87 12.99 -11.15 14.99
CA ILE A 87 11.70 -10.74 14.44
C ILE A 87 11.66 -10.86 12.93
N ASN A 88 10.51 -11.26 12.40
CA ASN A 88 10.21 -11.20 10.98
C ASN A 88 9.18 -10.11 10.71
N ILE A 89 9.49 -9.19 9.80
CA ILE A 89 8.63 -8.07 9.46
C ILE A 89 8.06 -8.26 8.05
N TRP A 90 6.74 -8.26 7.95
CA TRP A 90 6.05 -8.32 6.67
C TRP A 90 5.81 -6.91 6.15
N VAL A 91 6.15 -6.68 4.88
CA VAL A 91 6.03 -5.37 4.24
C VAL A 91 5.31 -5.48 2.90
N GLY A 92 4.45 -4.52 2.60
CA GLY A 92 3.85 -4.38 1.28
C GLY A 92 4.82 -3.67 0.33
N ARG A 93 5.08 -4.28 -0.84
CA ARG A 93 5.89 -3.71 -1.91
C ARG A 93 5.09 -3.68 -3.21
N GLY A 94 5.21 -2.61 -3.94
CA GLY A 94 4.47 -2.38 -5.19
C GLY A 94 3.91 -0.98 -5.24
N VAL A 95 3.46 -0.56 -6.39
CA VAL A 95 2.81 0.75 -6.56
C VAL A 95 1.55 0.82 -5.71
N GLY A 96 1.58 1.63 -4.63
CA GLY A 96 0.56 1.68 -3.58
C GLY A 96 1.04 1.20 -2.21
N GLY A 97 2.22 0.55 -2.13
CA GLY A 97 2.87 0.16 -0.88
C GLY A 97 1.98 -0.67 0.06
N GLY A 98 1.98 -0.33 1.34
CA GLY A 98 1.20 -1.03 2.39
C GLY A 98 -0.31 -1.04 2.17
N SER A 99 -0.87 -0.12 1.35
CA SER A 99 -2.30 -0.11 1.03
C SER A 99 -2.74 -1.35 0.26
N LEU A 100 -1.81 -2.02 -0.41
CA LEU A 100 -2.08 -3.24 -1.17
C LEU A 100 -2.30 -4.46 -0.26
N VAL A 101 -1.70 -4.48 0.92
CA VAL A 101 -1.65 -5.65 1.81
C VAL A 101 -2.35 -5.47 3.15
N ASN A 102 -2.77 -4.26 3.51
CA ASN A 102 -3.48 -4.02 4.77
C ASN A 102 -4.93 -4.52 4.72
N GLY A 103 -5.55 -4.70 5.90
CA GLY A 103 -6.94 -5.14 6.02
C GLY A 103 -8.00 -4.07 5.69
N GLY A 104 -7.58 -2.89 5.23
CA GLY A 104 -8.48 -1.84 4.75
C GLY A 104 -9.26 -1.09 5.83
N MET A 105 -9.07 -1.38 7.11
CA MET A 105 -9.73 -0.66 8.21
C MET A 105 -9.30 0.81 8.22
N ALA A 106 -10.28 1.72 8.31
CA ALA A 106 -10.09 3.16 8.25
C ALA A 106 -10.77 3.86 9.45
N VAL A 107 -10.48 3.36 10.64
CA VAL A 107 -10.99 3.93 11.90
C VAL A 107 -10.23 5.21 12.22
N THR A 108 -10.97 6.31 12.45
CA THR A 108 -10.40 7.52 13.02
C THR A 108 -10.17 7.31 14.52
N PRO A 109 -8.97 7.58 15.06
CA PRO A 109 -8.71 7.43 16.48
C PRO A 109 -9.62 8.35 17.32
N LYS A 110 -9.85 8.02 18.57
CA LYS A 110 -10.54 8.94 19.51
C LYS A 110 -9.68 10.18 19.69
N GLU A 111 -10.30 11.36 19.68
CA GLU A 111 -9.58 12.64 19.76
C GLU A 111 -8.76 12.76 21.07
N SER A 112 -9.30 12.31 22.20
CA SER A 112 -8.56 12.31 23.46
C SER A 112 -7.25 11.53 23.38
N TYR A 113 -7.30 10.33 22.77
CA TYR A 113 -6.10 9.50 22.55
C TYR A 113 -5.13 10.12 21.55
N PHE A 114 -5.65 10.73 20.47
CA PHE A 114 -4.82 11.43 19.48
C PHE A 114 -4.04 12.58 20.15
N ARG A 115 -4.70 13.39 20.99
CA ARG A 115 -4.06 14.50 21.72
C ARG A 115 -3.01 14.02 22.73
N GLU A 116 -3.23 12.86 23.34
CA GLU A 116 -2.27 12.25 24.26
C GLU A 116 -1.00 11.79 23.54
N VAL A 117 -1.16 11.09 22.40
CA VAL A 117 -0.04 10.52 21.64
C VAL A 117 0.71 11.57 20.82
N PHE A 118 0.02 12.60 20.35
CA PHE A 118 0.57 13.66 19.48
C PHE A 118 0.26 15.05 20.05
N PRO A 119 0.82 15.41 21.21
CA PRO A 119 0.50 16.68 21.90
C PRO A 119 0.88 17.92 21.10
N ASP A 120 1.89 17.83 20.23
CA ASP A 120 2.40 18.95 19.42
C ASP A 120 1.63 19.15 18.10
N LEU A 121 0.68 18.25 17.78
CA LEU A 121 -0.10 18.38 16.56
C LEU A 121 -1.43 19.11 16.83
N ASP A 122 -1.84 19.92 15.85
CA ASP A 122 -3.13 20.61 15.84
C ASP A 122 -4.27 19.59 15.62
N ALA A 123 -4.76 19.01 16.73
CA ALA A 123 -5.82 17.99 16.67
C ALA A 123 -7.10 18.53 16.02
N GLU A 124 -7.47 19.80 16.24
CA GLU A 124 -8.66 20.40 15.64
C GLU A 124 -8.58 20.36 14.10
N LYS A 125 -7.42 20.73 13.57
CA LYS A 125 -7.16 20.67 12.13
C LYS A 125 -7.20 19.24 11.59
N PHE A 126 -6.69 18.25 12.37
CA PHE A 126 -6.76 16.85 11.97
C PHE A 126 -8.20 16.35 11.89
N TYR A 127 -9.03 16.62 12.90
CA TYR A 127 -10.41 16.13 12.96
C TYR A 127 -11.37 16.86 12.03
N ASN A 128 -11.15 18.17 11.82
CA ASN A 128 -12.05 18.99 11.00
C ASN A 128 -11.63 19.09 9.53
N HIS A 129 -10.38 18.75 9.19
CA HIS A 129 -9.89 18.89 7.83
C HIS A 129 -9.19 17.62 7.30
N TYR A 130 -8.10 17.15 7.94
CA TYR A 130 -7.30 16.09 7.34
C TYR A 130 -7.99 14.72 7.36
N PHE A 131 -8.59 14.29 8.45
CA PHE A 131 -9.30 13.00 8.48
C PHE A 131 -10.51 12.97 7.54
N PRO A 132 -11.39 13.99 7.47
CA PRO A 132 -12.44 14.06 6.46
C PRO A 132 -11.90 13.95 5.03
N LEU A 133 -10.86 14.73 4.70
CA LEU A 133 -10.23 14.70 3.37
C LEU A 133 -9.69 13.30 3.02
N VAL A 134 -8.97 12.66 3.93
CA VAL A 134 -8.45 11.29 3.72
C VAL A 134 -9.58 10.28 3.52
N ARG A 135 -10.66 10.39 4.30
CA ARG A 135 -11.83 9.51 4.19
C ARG A 135 -12.53 9.65 2.83
N GLU A 136 -12.64 10.87 2.34
CA GLU A 136 -13.17 11.17 1.00
C GLU A 136 -12.28 10.59 -0.09
N GLU A 137 -10.98 10.89 -0.04
CA GLU A 137 -10.01 10.44 -1.05
C GLU A 137 -9.90 8.92 -1.15
N LEU A 138 -9.92 8.22 -0.02
CA LEU A 138 -9.89 6.76 0.06
C LEU A 138 -11.28 6.12 -0.10
N LYS A 139 -12.34 6.91 -0.32
CA LYS A 139 -13.72 6.45 -0.46
C LYS A 139 -14.14 5.55 0.71
N VAL A 140 -13.78 5.95 1.93
CA VAL A 140 -14.09 5.18 3.14
C VAL A 140 -15.59 5.05 3.30
N ASN A 141 -16.05 3.82 3.48
CA ASN A 141 -17.47 3.49 3.61
C ASN A 141 -17.71 2.42 4.68
N VAL A 142 -18.96 2.17 4.99
CA VAL A 142 -19.41 1.18 5.98
C VAL A 142 -20.34 0.21 5.30
N ILE A 143 -20.31 -1.05 5.71
CA ILE A 143 -21.20 -2.09 5.17
C ILE A 143 -22.67 -1.74 5.43
N ASP A 144 -23.50 -1.94 4.40
CA ASP A 144 -24.96 -1.82 4.52
C ASP A 144 -25.55 -2.94 5.39
N GLU A 145 -26.53 -2.61 6.24
CA GLU A 145 -27.14 -3.55 7.18
C GLU A 145 -27.88 -4.69 6.45
N GLN A 146 -28.52 -4.41 5.33
CA GLN A 146 -29.24 -5.44 4.58
C GLN A 146 -28.25 -6.40 3.93
N PHE A 147 -27.18 -5.86 3.33
CA PHE A 147 -26.12 -6.68 2.76
C PHE A 147 -25.43 -7.55 3.83
N LEU A 148 -25.18 -7.00 5.03
CA LEU A 148 -24.62 -7.76 6.15
C LEU A 148 -25.55 -8.93 6.55
N LYS A 149 -26.87 -8.72 6.54
CA LYS A 149 -27.86 -9.77 6.87
C LYS A 149 -27.94 -10.85 5.81
N ASP A 150 -27.98 -10.48 4.55
CA ASP A 150 -28.31 -11.39 3.45
C ASP A 150 -27.07 -12.17 2.97
N CYS A 151 -25.88 -11.60 3.11
CA CYS A 151 -24.68 -12.22 2.60
C CYS A 151 -24.15 -13.31 3.57
N PRO A 152 -24.12 -14.59 3.16
CA PRO A 152 -23.69 -15.69 4.01
C PRO A 152 -22.21 -15.60 4.42
N TYR A 153 -21.37 -14.90 3.66
CA TYR A 153 -19.96 -14.70 3.99
C TYR A 153 -19.76 -13.89 5.27
N TYR A 154 -20.79 -13.12 5.72
CA TYR A 154 -20.76 -12.37 6.98
C TYR A 154 -21.40 -13.12 8.16
N LYS A 155 -21.66 -14.42 8.04
CA LYS A 155 -22.21 -15.22 9.16
C LYS A 155 -21.37 -15.11 10.43
N PHE A 156 -20.05 -15.18 10.30
CA PHE A 156 -19.15 -15.03 11.46
C PHE A 156 -19.31 -13.67 12.14
N THR A 157 -19.42 -12.59 11.36
CA THR A 157 -19.62 -11.23 11.89
C THR A 157 -20.94 -11.13 12.64
N ARG A 158 -22.04 -11.67 12.11
CA ARG A 158 -23.36 -11.64 12.77
C ARG A 158 -23.36 -12.42 14.08
N VAL A 159 -22.79 -13.63 14.08
CA VAL A 159 -22.67 -14.44 15.30
C VAL A 159 -21.79 -13.74 16.33
N GLY A 160 -20.65 -13.18 15.91
CA GLY A 160 -19.76 -12.44 16.82
C GLY A 160 -20.44 -11.21 17.43
N GLU A 161 -21.26 -10.50 16.67
CA GLU A 161 -22.04 -9.36 17.18
C GLU A 161 -23.11 -9.80 18.18
N GLU A 162 -23.84 -10.87 17.87
CA GLU A 162 -24.83 -11.45 18.79
C GLU A 162 -24.20 -11.87 20.12
N GLU A 163 -23.06 -12.56 20.08
CA GLU A 163 -22.34 -12.99 21.29
C GLU A 163 -21.77 -11.81 22.07
N ALA A 164 -21.27 -10.77 21.39
CA ALA A 164 -20.82 -9.54 22.02
C ALA A 164 -21.97 -8.84 22.77
N HIS A 165 -23.15 -8.76 22.16
CA HIS A 165 -24.32 -8.16 22.80
C HIS A 165 -24.83 -8.99 24.00
N LYS A 166 -24.79 -10.33 23.94
CA LYS A 166 -25.10 -11.19 25.10
C LYS A 166 -24.13 -10.95 26.27
N ALA A 167 -22.90 -10.56 25.99
CA ALA A 167 -21.86 -10.23 26.97
C ALA A 167 -21.83 -8.73 27.33
N ASP A 168 -22.87 -7.97 26.96
CA ASP A 168 -23.00 -6.52 27.21
C ASP A 168 -21.88 -5.65 26.60
N PHE A 169 -21.28 -6.12 25.52
CA PHE A 169 -20.31 -5.32 24.74
C PHE A 169 -21.02 -4.53 23.63
N LYS A 170 -20.55 -3.30 23.46
CA LYS A 170 -20.95 -2.47 22.31
C LYS A 170 -20.17 -2.85 21.06
N THR A 171 -20.86 -2.97 19.96
CA THR A 171 -20.26 -3.23 18.64
C THR A 171 -20.34 -2.00 17.75
N MET A 172 -19.48 -1.94 16.74
CA MET A 172 -19.51 -0.89 15.72
C MET A 172 -19.19 -1.48 14.34
N ARG A 173 -19.82 -0.93 13.32
CA ARG A 173 -19.41 -1.21 11.92
C ARG A 173 -18.09 -0.49 11.66
N VAL A 174 -17.06 -1.26 11.31
CA VAL A 174 -15.74 -0.70 11.06
C VAL A 174 -15.73 0.02 9.70
N PRO A 175 -15.44 1.34 9.65
CA PRO A 175 -15.22 2.03 8.39
C PRO A 175 -14.06 1.40 7.63
N ASN A 176 -14.21 1.25 6.31
CA ASN A 176 -13.29 0.48 5.51
C ASN A 176 -13.05 1.11 4.13
N VAL A 177 -11.90 0.82 3.52
CA VAL A 177 -11.58 1.21 2.15
C VAL A 177 -12.04 0.17 1.11
N TYR A 178 -12.63 -0.96 1.53
CA TYR A 178 -13.32 -1.85 0.61
C TYR A 178 -14.62 -1.22 0.14
N ASP A 179 -14.86 -1.26 -1.16
CA ASP A 179 -16.11 -0.81 -1.76
C ASP A 179 -17.20 -1.89 -1.54
N PHE A 180 -18.04 -1.69 -0.55
CA PHE A 180 -19.11 -2.64 -0.24
C PHE A 180 -20.15 -2.76 -1.37
N LYS A 181 -20.35 -1.72 -2.18
CA LYS A 181 -21.22 -1.80 -3.37
C LYS A 181 -20.62 -2.71 -4.45
N TYR A 182 -19.29 -2.70 -4.59
CA TYR A 182 -18.61 -3.67 -5.43
C TYR A 182 -18.77 -5.09 -4.87
N MET A 183 -18.63 -5.28 -3.55
CA MET A 183 -18.77 -6.58 -2.90
C MET A 183 -20.21 -7.13 -3.00
N GLU A 184 -21.24 -6.28 -3.00
CA GLU A 184 -22.61 -6.69 -3.31
C GLU A 184 -22.74 -7.27 -4.73
N LYS A 185 -22.06 -6.67 -5.71
CA LYS A 185 -21.99 -7.20 -7.08
C LYS A 185 -21.21 -8.51 -7.15
N GLU A 186 -20.11 -8.63 -6.37
CA GLU A 186 -19.39 -9.91 -6.22
C GLU A 186 -20.32 -11.02 -5.70
N PHE A 187 -21.13 -10.71 -4.70
CA PHE A 187 -22.10 -11.65 -4.13
C PHE A 187 -23.14 -12.11 -5.17
N LYS A 188 -23.59 -11.20 -6.02
CA LYS A 188 -24.53 -11.46 -7.12
C LYS A 188 -23.87 -12.13 -8.33
N ASN A 189 -22.55 -12.34 -8.34
CA ASN A 189 -21.75 -12.81 -9.47
C ASN A 189 -21.79 -11.90 -10.72
N GLU A 190 -22.01 -10.60 -10.53
CA GLU A 190 -22.02 -9.60 -11.59
C GLU A 190 -20.63 -9.11 -11.97
N VAL A 191 -19.65 -9.29 -11.07
CA VAL A 191 -18.26 -8.87 -11.23
C VAL A 191 -17.31 -9.96 -10.71
N PRO A 192 -16.01 -9.93 -11.10
CA PRO A 192 -15.02 -10.86 -10.58
C PRO A 192 -14.93 -10.77 -9.04
N ARG A 193 -14.93 -11.93 -8.39
CA ARG A 193 -14.78 -12.01 -6.94
C ARG A 193 -13.37 -11.67 -6.51
N SER A 194 -13.25 -10.91 -5.43
CA SER A 194 -11.99 -10.54 -4.81
C SER A 194 -12.07 -10.58 -3.28
N ALA A 195 -12.63 -9.56 -2.64
CA ALA A 195 -12.72 -9.49 -1.18
C ALA A 195 -13.57 -10.60 -0.57
N LEU A 196 -14.65 -11.03 -1.21
CA LEU A 196 -15.48 -12.18 -0.76
C LEU A 196 -14.79 -13.54 -0.95
N ASN A 197 -13.69 -13.61 -1.70
CA ASN A 197 -12.84 -14.79 -1.81
C ASN A 197 -11.66 -14.77 -0.82
N THR A 198 -11.71 -13.94 0.23
CA THR A 198 -10.65 -13.80 1.23
C THR A 198 -9.37 -13.12 0.73
N GLU A 199 -9.38 -12.42 -0.37
CA GLU A 199 -8.23 -11.68 -0.90
C GLU A 199 -8.02 -10.34 -0.18
N VAL A 200 -8.24 -10.32 1.14
CA VAL A 200 -8.30 -9.08 1.94
C VAL A 200 -6.91 -8.53 2.26
N ILE A 201 -5.93 -9.41 2.48
CA ILE A 201 -4.62 -9.02 3.02
C ILE A 201 -3.52 -9.08 1.95
N TYR A 202 -3.74 -9.74 0.84
CA TYR A 202 -2.69 -10.14 -0.08
C TYR A 202 -2.77 -9.44 -1.44
N GLY A 203 -3.13 -8.17 -1.52
CA GLY A 203 -2.93 -7.49 -2.73
C GLY A 203 -4.01 -6.61 -3.27
N ASN A 204 -3.77 -6.20 -4.48
CA ASN A 204 -4.62 -5.30 -5.20
C ASN A 204 -5.86 -6.06 -5.72
N ASN A 205 -6.88 -6.19 -4.88
CA ASN A 205 -8.15 -6.75 -5.32
C ASN A 205 -9.05 -5.68 -5.94
N HIS A 206 -10.03 -6.10 -6.72
CA HIS A 206 -10.90 -5.19 -7.47
C HIS A 206 -11.74 -4.28 -6.57
N GLY A 207 -12.24 -4.78 -5.45
CA GLY A 207 -13.10 -4.05 -4.54
C GLY A 207 -12.39 -3.18 -3.51
N LYS A 208 -11.05 -3.07 -3.53
CA LYS A 208 -10.28 -2.28 -2.57
C LYS A 208 -9.88 -0.93 -3.14
N ASN A 209 -10.17 0.16 -2.47
CA ASN A 209 -9.73 1.51 -2.81
C ASN A 209 -8.31 1.77 -2.28
N SER A 210 -7.33 1.02 -2.82
CA SER A 210 -5.92 1.20 -2.51
C SER A 210 -5.35 2.46 -3.16
N LEU A 211 -4.14 2.86 -2.78
CA LEU A 211 -3.53 4.12 -3.21
C LEU A 211 -3.31 4.21 -4.73
N ASP A 212 -3.03 3.10 -5.39
CA ASP A 212 -2.89 3.01 -6.85
C ASP A 212 -4.20 3.40 -7.58
N LYS A 213 -5.36 3.14 -6.96
CA LYS A 213 -6.69 3.46 -7.50
C LYS A 213 -7.25 4.80 -7.03
N THR A 214 -6.61 5.43 -6.06
CA THR A 214 -7.07 6.68 -5.44
C THR A 214 -6.04 7.79 -5.62
N TYR A 215 -5.21 8.07 -4.65
CA TYR A 215 -4.23 9.16 -4.68
C TYR A 215 -3.29 9.14 -5.89
N LEU A 216 -2.70 7.98 -6.19
CA LEU A 216 -1.76 7.86 -7.30
C LEU A 216 -2.47 7.98 -8.66
N ARG A 217 -3.68 7.44 -8.77
CA ARG A 217 -4.51 7.61 -9.98
C ARG A 217 -4.76 9.08 -10.26
N LYS A 218 -5.26 9.82 -9.26
CA LYS A 218 -5.50 11.27 -9.39
C LYS A 218 -4.22 12.04 -9.72
N ALA A 219 -3.10 11.69 -9.09
CA ALA A 219 -1.82 12.34 -9.39
C ALA A 219 -1.36 12.08 -10.83
N LEU A 220 -1.53 10.86 -11.34
CA LEU A 220 -1.23 10.51 -12.76
C LEU A 220 -2.14 11.28 -13.74
N GLU A 221 -3.41 11.47 -13.42
CA GLU A 221 -4.37 12.20 -14.23
C GLU A 221 -4.01 13.68 -14.41
N THR A 222 -3.21 14.27 -13.50
CA THR A 222 -2.67 15.63 -13.66
C THR A 222 -1.64 15.75 -14.80
N GLY A 223 -1.07 14.62 -15.26
CA GLY A 223 0.04 14.58 -16.21
C GLY A 223 1.38 15.06 -15.64
N ASN A 224 1.48 15.23 -14.30
CA ASN A 224 2.68 15.73 -13.61
C ASN A 224 3.44 14.65 -12.83
N LEU A 225 2.91 13.42 -12.72
CA LEU A 225 3.55 12.29 -12.05
C LEU A 225 4.05 11.26 -13.05
N GLU A 226 5.31 10.87 -12.89
CA GLU A 226 5.87 9.67 -13.50
C GLU A 226 6.19 8.64 -12.41
N ILE A 227 5.68 7.43 -12.53
CA ILE A 227 5.97 6.32 -11.59
C ILE A 227 6.87 5.30 -12.31
N LEU A 228 8.06 5.11 -11.77
CA LEU A 228 9.02 4.11 -12.20
C LEU A 228 9.00 2.95 -11.21
N ASP A 229 8.29 1.90 -11.55
CA ASP A 229 8.24 0.64 -10.80
C ASP A 229 9.51 -0.20 -11.07
N LEU A 230 9.78 -1.17 -10.22
CA LEU A 230 11.00 -2.00 -10.27
C LEU A 230 12.30 -1.18 -10.21
N HIS A 231 12.27 -0.03 -9.54
CA HIS A 231 13.42 0.85 -9.33
C HIS A 231 13.77 0.91 -7.84
N ARG A 232 14.81 0.18 -7.45
CA ARG A 232 15.28 0.09 -6.06
C ARG A 232 16.38 1.10 -5.82
N VAL A 233 16.11 2.13 -5.03
CA VAL A 233 17.14 3.08 -4.56
C VAL A 233 18.10 2.36 -3.62
N GLN A 234 19.40 2.50 -3.87
CA GLN A 234 20.47 1.88 -3.08
C GLN A 234 21.11 2.86 -2.13
N THR A 235 21.44 4.05 -2.64
CA THR A 235 22.13 5.08 -1.85
C THR A 235 21.62 6.46 -2.22
N ILE A 236 21.75 7.38 -1.28
CA ILE A 236 21.47 8.80 -1.42
C ILE A 236 22.72 9.56 -1.07
N GLN A 237 23.15 10.45 -1.94
CA GLN A 237 24.26 11.38 -1.70
C GLN A 237 23.73 12.81 -1.72
N ILE A 238 24.23 13.64 -0.85
CA ILE A 238 23.89 15.06 -0.75
C ILE A 238 25.09 15.86 -1.26
N ASN A 239 24.85 16.71 -2.26
CA ASN A 239 25.87 17.61 -2.79
C ASN A 239 25.97 18.91 -1.95
N ASP A 240 27.06 19.66 -2.14
CA ASP A 240 27.30 20.94 -1.45
C ASP A 240 26.20 21.97 -1.72
N ASP A 241 25.59 21.95 -2.91
CA ASP A 241 24.45 22.79 -3.29
C ASP A 241 23.10 22.29 -2.76
N LYS A 242 23.12 21.27 -1.88
CA LYS A 242 21.94 20.63 -1.29
C LYS A 242 21.02 19.91 -2.30
N SER A 243 21.52 19.63 -3.50
CA SER A 243 20.90 18.68 -4.42
C SER A 243 21.25 17.23 -4.03
N TYR A 244 20.53 16.28 -4.60
CA TYR A 244 20.67 14.86 -4.27
C TYR A 244 21.05 14.06 -5.50
N ILE A 245 21.92 13.07 -5.29
CA ILE A 245 22.25 12.01 -6.25
C ILE A 245 21.74 10.69 -5.69
N LEU A 246 20.92 9.99 -6.46
CA LEU A 246 20.37 8.69 -6.09
C LEU A 246 20.95 7.62 -7.00
N ASN A 247 21.61 6.62 -6.41
CA ASN A 247 22.01 5.42 -7.13
C ASN A 247 20.86 4.41 -7.05
N VAL A 248 20.38 3.96 -8.19
CA VAL A 248 19.16 3.18 -8.34
C VAL A 248 19.44 1.94 -9.16
N GLN A 249 19.02 0.79 -8.69
CA GLN A 249 19.01 -0.44 -9.47
C GLN A 249 17.63 -0.65 -10.07
N GLN A 250 17.56 -0.73 -11.38
CA GLN A 250 16.41 -1.30 -12.05
C GLN A 250 16.49 -2.82 -11.93
N ILE A 251 15.43 -3.43 -11.43
CA ILE A 251 15.31 -4.88 -11.28
C ILE A 251 14.28 -5.43 -12.25
N ASP A 252 14.37 -6.71 -12.57
CA ASP A 252 13.32 -7.42 -13.30
C ASP A 252 12.25 -7.98 -12.36
N THR A 253 11.26 -8.67 -12.90
CA THR A 253 10.19 -9.31 -12.14
C THR A 253 10.65 -10.46 -11.24
N SER A 254 11.89 -10.92 -11.40
CA SER A 254 12.53 -11.89 -10.49
C SER A 254 13.32 -11.20 -9.37
N GLY A 255 13.36 -9.87 -9.35
CA GLY A 255 14.13 -9.07 -8.40
C GLY A 255 15.64 -9.02 -8.69
N ILE A 256 16.04 -9.41 -9.90
CA ILE A 256 17.44 -9.41 -10.35
C ILE A 256 17.77 -8.04 -10.94
N PRO A 257 18.91 -7.40 -10.55
CA PRO A 257 19.36 -6.17 -11.17
C PRO A 257 19.63 -6.35 -12.67
N VAL A 258 19.04 -5.46 -13.48
CA VAL A 258 19.21 -5.46 -14.94
C VAL A 258 19.90 -4.19 -15.46
N ALA A 259 19.86 -3.11 -14.68
CA ALA A 259 20.57 -1.87 -15.00
C ALA A 259 20.81 -1.04 -13.73
N ASP A 260 21.93 -0.31 -13.72
CA ASP A 260 22.20 0.74 -12.75
C ASP A 260 21.86 2.10 -13.36
N LYS A 261 21.16 2.94 -12.59
CA LYS A 261 20.72 4.28 -13.00
C LYS A 261 21.10 5.30 -11.94
N VAL A 262 21.29 6.54 -12.37
CA VAL A 262 21.56 7.68 -11.49
C VAL A 262 20.46 8.72 -11.73
N PHE A 263 19.84 9.18 -10.65
CA PHE A 263 18.89 10.28 -10.66
C PHE A 263 19.47 11.46 -9.87
N ASN A 264 19.40 12.65 -10.48
CA ASN A 264 19.73 13.90 -9.81
C ASN A 264 18.45 14.66 -9.50
N CYS A 265 18.29 15.19 -8.30
CA CYS A 265 17.12 15.99 -7.96
C CYS A 265 17.45 17.12 -6.99
N LYS A 266 16.67 18.22 -7.10
CA LYS A 266 16.77 19.36 -6.19
C LYS A 266 15.98 19.16 -4.90
N LYS A 267 14.93 18.35 -4.94
CA LYS A 267 14.10 18.02 -3.78
C LYS A 267 13.85 16.53 -3.73
N LEU A 268 14.00 15.97 -2.54
CA LEU A 268 13.82 14.56 -2.27
C LEU A 268 12.79 14.36 -1.16
N ILE A 269 11.86 13.44 -1.37
CA ILE A 269 10.91 12.98 -0.35
C ILE A 269 11.17 11.50 -0.08
N LEU A 270 11.52 11.16 1.17
CA LEU A 270 11.72 9.79 1.63
C LEU A 270 10.39 9.22 2.13
N SER A 271 9.84 8.26 1.42
CA SER A 271 8.58 7.59 1.74
C SER A 271 8.64 6.08 1.51
N ALA A 272 9.83 5.49 1.68
CA ALA A 272 10.07 4.07 1.45
C ALA A 272 9.51 3.14 2.56
N GLY A 273 8.59 3.65 3.38
CA GLY A 273 8.11 2.99 4.58
C GLY A 273 9.17 2.99 5.69
N THR A 274 8.78 2.59 6.91
CA THR A 274 9.70 2.64 8.06
C THR A 274 10.99 1.88 7.78
N MET A 275 10.89 0.64 7.32
CA MET A 275 12.07 -0.21 7.10
C MET A 275 12.93 0.26 5.94
N GLY A 276 12.31 0.63 4.81
CA GLY A 276 13.05 1.11 3.65
C GLY A 276 13.71 2.46 3.88
N THR A 277 13.05 3.37 4.59
CA THR A 277 13.61 4.67 4.96
C THR A 277 14.79 4.52 5.91
N LEU A 278 14.67 3.68 6.94
CA LEU A 278 15.79 3.39 7.86
C LEU A 278 17.01 2.82 7.12
N GLN A 279 16.79 1.87 6.21
CA GLN A 279 17.88 1.30 5.41
C GLN A 279 18.61 2.31 4.51
N LEU A 280 17.90 3.37 4.07
CA LEU A 280 18.50 4.42 3.25
C LEU A 280 19.21 5.51 4.07
N LEU A 281 18.91 5.63 5.36
CA LEU A 281 19.49 6.63 6.27
C LEU A 281 20.64 6.09 7.11
N LEU A 282 20.78 4.77 7.24
CA LEU A 282 21.87 4.08 7.97
C LEU A 282 22.98 3.64 7.03
#